data_ef026620bf72d6f09a7f2aeb9ce5fb8d
#
_entry.id   ef026620bf72d6f09a7f2aeb9ce5fb8d
#
_cell.length_a   1.000
_cell.length_b   1.000
_cell.length_c   1.000
_cell.angle_alpha   90.00
_cell.angle_beta   90.00
_cell.angle_gamma   90.00
#
_symmetry.space_group_name_H-M   'P 1'
#
loop_
_entity.id
_entity.type
_entity.pdbx_description
1 polymer ?
#
loop_
_entity_poly.entity_id
_entity_poly.type
_entity_poly.pdbx_seq_one_letter_code
_entity_poly.pdbx_strand_id
1 'polypeptide(L)'
;YPLGRRVRFHQAVTAAGRTPSRSFTRLDTRPADAAEAEALALAPGDPVHVVEGISRADGQPVAAFRSVLPAGRLPGLLQALRDTASITAALAACGVPDYTRASTRLTAKAAKPVLALQLDLPEGAPVLRSVAINHDPEGRPVEYGITWFAGDRVTLTVGPGETG
;
A
#
# COMPACT_ATOMS: atom_id res chain seq x y z
N TYR A 1 -9.74 9.85 -4.45
CA TYR A 1 -9.28 8.48 -4.19
C TYR A 1 -10.31 7.76 -3.32
N PRO A 2 -11.06 6.82 -3.87
CA PRO A 2 -12.09 6.11 -3.12
C PRO A 2 -11.47 5.17 -2.08
N LEU A 3 -12.12 5.07 -0.92
CA LEU A 3 -11.82 4.11 0.13
C LEU A 3 -12.93 3.07 0.17
N GLY A 4 -12.72 1.90 -0.39
CA GLY A 4 -13.70 0.85 -0.45
C GLY A 4 -13.06 -0.54 -0.32
N ARG A 5 -13.84 -1.57 -0.51
CA ARG A 5 -13.38 -2.96 -0.37
C ARG A 5 -12.36 -3.37 -1.44
N ARG A 6 -12.43 -2.78 -2.63
CA ARG A 6 -11.49 -3.00 -3.74
C ARG A 6 -10.84 -1.70 -4.17
N VAL A 7 -9.90 -1.23 -3.36
CA VAL A 7 -9.14 -0.01 -3.66
C VAL A 7 -7.87 -0.38 -4.42
N ARG A 8 -7.75 0.16 -5.64
CA ARG A 8 -6.60 -0.03 -6.53
C ARG A 8 -6.06 1.33 -6.94
N PHE A 9 -4.84 1.66 -6.54
CA PHE A 9 -4.21 2.95 -6.86
C PHE A 9 -4.24 3.24 -8.36
N HIS A 10 -3.80 2.31 -9.17
CA HIS A 10 -3.74 2.47 -10.63
C HIS A 10 -5.12 2.80 -11.22
N GLN A 11 -6.15 2.06 -10.82
CA GLN A 11 -7.52 2.27 -11.30
C GLN A 11 -8.08 3.62 -10.83
N ALA A 12 -7.83 4.01 -9.58
CA ALA A 12 -8.31 5.27 -9.02
C ALA A 12 -7.71 6.48 -9.74
N VAL A 13 -6.41 6.47 -10.00
CA VAL A 13 -5.72 7.55 -10.70
C VAL A 13 -6.16 7.63 -12.16
N THR A 14 -6.30 6.50 -12.83
CA THR A 14 -6.78 6.43 -14.22
C THR A 14 -8.22 6.93 -14.33
N ALA A 15 -9.09 6.54 -13.40
CA ALA A 15 -10.47 7.00 -13.35
C ALA A 15 -10.59 8.53 -13.16
N ALA A 16 -9.62 9.14 -12.49
CA ALA A 16 -9.52 10.59 -12.33
C ALA A 16 -8.92 11.31 -13.57
N GLY A 17 -8.67 10.58 -14.66
CA GLY A 17 -8.10 11.12 -15.89
C GLY A 17 -6.61 11.43 -15.80
N ARG A 18 -5.89 10.86 -14.82
CA ARG A 18 -4.47 11.08 -14.59
C ARG A 18 -3.67 9.81 -14.89
N THR A 19 -2.38 9.96 -15.16
CA THR A 19 -1.48 8.85 -15.46
C THR A 19 -0.78 8.39 -14.18
N PRO A 20 -1.06 7.15 -13.71
CA PRO A 20 -0.42 6.60 -12.53
C PRO A 20 0.99 6.10 -12.85
N SER A 21 1.90 6.26 -11.90
CA SER A 21 3.18 5.57 -11.90
C SER A 21 3.61 5.25 -10.47
N ARG A 22 4.47 4.26 -10.35
CA ARG A 22 4.97 3.82 -9.04
C ARG A 22 6.44 3.44 -9.18
N SER A 23 7.26 3.91 -8.25
CA SER A 23 8.66 3.51 -8.17
C SER A 23 8.91 2.83 -6.82
N PHE A 24 9.59 1.70 -6.84
CA PHE A 24 9.99 1.00 -5.62
C PHE A 24 11.33 1.51 -5.14
N THR A 25 11.40 1.84 -3.85
CA THR A 25 12.62 2.29 -3.17
C THR A 25 13.22 1.19 -2.31
N ARG A 26 12.43 0.16 -1.96
CA ARG A 26 12.88 -1.00 -1.20
C ARG A 26 12.09 -2.24 -1.57
N LEU A 27 12.80 -3.31 -1.85
CA LEU A 27 12.27 -4.68 -2.01
C LEU A 27 13.15 -5.60 -1.18
N ASP A 28 12.63 -6.09 -0.06
CA ASP A 28 13.43 -6.81 0.92
C ASP A 28 12.59 -7.91 1.60
N THR A 29 13.26 -8.87 2.21
CA THR A 29 12.64 -9.90 3.03
C THR A 29 13.34 -9.91 4.38
N ARG A 30 12.57 -9.86 5.46
CA ARG A 30 13.07 -9.86 6.83
C ARG A 30 12.07 -10.50 7.79
N PRO A 31 12.48 -10.81 9.05
CA PRO A 31 11.52 -11.23 10.06
C PRO A 31 10.46 -10.17 10.35
N ALA A 32 9.21 -10.60 10.55
CA ALA A 32 8.12 -9.74 10.96
C ALA A 32 8.35 -9.20 12.38
N ASP A 33 8.03 -7.93 12.60
CA ASP A 33 7.90 -7.42 13.96
C ASP A 33 6.55 -7.85 14.59
N ALA A 34 6.33 -7.50 15.85
CA ALA A 34 5.12 -7.92 16.58
C ALA A 34 3.84 -7.38 15.94
N ALA A 35 3.83 -6.11 15.52
CA ALA A 35 2.65 -5.48 14.90
C ALA A 35 2.34 -6.08 13.52
N GLU A 36 3.36 -6.34 12.73
CA GLU A 36 3.22 -6.97 11.41
C GLU A 36 2.74 -8.42 11.53
N ALA A 37 3.29 -9.18 12.46
CA ALA A 37 2.88 -10.56 12.72
C ALA A 37 1.41 -10.62 13.16
N GLU A 38 0.99 -9.73 14.05
CA GLU A 38 -0.42 -9.64 14.48
C GLU A 38 -1.33 -9.30 13.30
N ALA A 39 -0.99 -8.27 12.53
CA ALA A 39 -1.79 -7.81 11.39
C ALA A 39 -1.94 -8.88 10.29
N LEU A 40 -0.91 -9.69 10.08
CA LEU A 40 -0.86 -10.71 9.03
C LEU A 40 -1.20 -12.12 9.53
N ALA A 41 -1.58 -12.28 10.80
CA ALA A 41 -1.84 -13.57 11.43
C ALA A 41 -0.65 -14.56 11.30
N LEU A 42 0.55 -14.05 11.52
CA LEU A 42 1.80 -14.79 11.51
C LEU A 42 2.35 -14.97 12.92
N ALA A 43 3.26 -15.91 13.10
CA ALA A 43 4.06 -15.98 14.30
C ALA A 43 5.12 -14.86 14.31
N PRO A 44 5.48 -14.32 15.49
CA PRO A 44 6.59 -13.36 15.57
C PRO A 44 7.87 -13.93 14.95
N GLY A 45 8.53 -13.14 14.09
CA GLY A 45 9.74 -13.57 13.42
C GLY A 45 9.52 -14.34 12.11
N ASP A 46 8.29 -14.68 11.74
CA ASP A 46 8.01 -15.26 10.43
C ASP A 46 8.45 -14.29 9.32
N PRO A 47 8.95 -14.80 8.18
CA PRO A 47 9.46 -13.93 7.13
C PRO A 47 8.34 -13.13 6.45
N VAL A 48 8.62 -11.86 6.21
CA VAL A 48 7.76 -10.97 5.44
C VAL A 48 8.54 -10.29 4.32
N HIS A 49 7.88 -10.06 3.20
CA HIS A 49 8.37 -9.16 2.17
C HIS A 49 8.00 -7.73 2.56
N VAL A 50 8.96 -6.82 2.44
CA VAL A 50 8.76 -5.39 2.66
C VAL A 50 8.97 -4.66 1.35
N VAL A 51 7.95 -3.95 0.91
CA VAL A 51 7.91 -3.20 -0.34
C VAL A 51 7.65 -1.75 -0.01
N GLU A 52 8.60 -0.88 -0.31
CA GLU A 52 8.44 0.56 -0.12
C GLU A 52 8.55 1.27 -1.47
N GLY A 53 7.85 2.38 -1.60
CA GLY A 53 7.91 3.17 -2.82
C GLY A 53 7.12 4.46 -2.77
N ILE A 54 7.11 5.12 -3.93
CA ILE A 54 6.43 6.39 -4.17
C ILE A 54 5.42 6.19 -5.30
N SER A 55 4.20 6.61 -5.04
CA SER A 55 3.12 6.65 -6.04
C SER A 55 3.01 8.07 -6.59
N ARG A 56 2.89 8.18 -7.90
CA ARG A 56 2.78 9.46 -8.61
C ARG A 56 1.56 9.48 -9.51
N ALA A 57 1.02 10.68 -9.70
CA ALA A 57 0.00 10.96 -10.69
C ALA A 57 0.53 12.09 -11.58
N ASP A 58 0.60 11.86 -12.90
CA ASP A 58 1.22 12.78 -13.87
C ASP A 58 2.64 13.20 -13.46
N GLY A 59 3.42 12.27 -12.92
CA GLY A 59 4.78 12.52 -12.46
C GLY A 59 4.91 13.21 -11.10
N GLN A 60 3.82 13.70 -10.51
CA GLN A 60 3.84 14.35 -9.20
C GLN A 60 3.68 13.31 -8.08
N PRO A 61 4.56 13.29 -7.05
CA PRO A 61 4.36 12.43 -5.90
C PRO A 61 3.03 12.71 -5.20
N VAL A 62 2.23 11.68 -4.97
CA VAL A 62 0.95 11.80 -4.26
C VAL A 62 0.92 10.97 -2.99
N ALA A 63 1.75 9.91 -2.91
CA ALA A 63 1.83 9.08 -1.73
C ALA A 63 3.18 8.36 -1.64
N ALA A 64 3.65 8.15 -0.42
CA ALA A 64 4.68 7.17 -0.09
C ALA A 64 4.00 5.97 0.57
N PHE A 65 4.48 4.76 0.31
CA PHE A 65 3.86 3.56 0.87
C PHE A 65 4.89 2.54 1.35
N ARG A 66 4.45 1.73 2.31
CA ARG A 66 5.09 0.49 2.73
C ARG A 66 4.04 -0.60 2.75
N SER A 67 4.26 -1.68 2.00
CA SER A 67 3.47 -2.89 2.05
C SER A 67 4.28 -4.01 2.65
N VAL A 68 3.69 -4.72 3.61
CA VAL A 68 4.28 -5.89 4.27
C VAL A 68 3.41 -7.09 3.95
N LEU A 69 4.01 -8.14 3.41
CA LEU A 69 3.30 -9.29 2.88
C LEU A 69 3.94 -10.59 3.39
N PRO A 70 3.16 -11.65 3.67
CA PRO A 70 3.68 -12.90 4.20
C PRO A 70 4.56 -13.61 3.16
N ALA A 71 5.87 -13.70 3.41
CA ALA A 71 6.84 -14.24 2.45
C ALA A 71 6.66 -15.74 2.22
N GLY A 72 6.30 -16.50 3.25
CA GLY A 72 6.13 -17.94 3.13
C GLY A 72 4.99 -18.36 2.21
N ARG A 73 3.95 -17.55 2.09
CA ARG A 73 2.81 -17.80 1.20
C ARG A 73 2.97 -17.18 -0.18
N LEU A 74 3.93 -16.29 -0.37
CA LEU A 74 4.12 -15.53 -1.60
C LEU A 74 5.57 -15.67 -2.11
N PRO A 75 6.05 -16.91 -2.37
CA PRO A 75 7.38 -17.08 -2.95
C PRO A 75 7.41 -16.47 -4.36
N GLY A 76 8.50 -15.81 -4.71
CA GLY A 76 8.64 -15.15 -6.01
C GLY A 76 7.99 -13.78 -6.12
N LEU A 77 7.34 -13.25 -5.07
CA LEU A 77 6.68 -11.96 -5.10
C LEU A 77 7.63 -10.82 -5.49
N LEU A 78 8.82 -10.77 -4.91
CA LEU A 78 9.77 -9.68 -5.20
C LEU A 78 10.21 -9.69 -6.66
N GLN A 79 10.40 -10.87 -7.25
CA GLN A 79 10.72 -10.97 -8.68
C GLN A 79 9.54 -10.50 -9.54
N ALA A 80 8.33 -10.93 -9.22
CA ALA A 80 7.12 -10.49 -9.91
C ALA A 80 6.93 -8.97 -9.83
N LEU A 81 7.28 -8.34 -8.70
CA LEU A 81 7.24 -6.88 -8.55
C LEU A 81 8.25 -6.19 -9.46
N ARG A 82 9.45 -6.75 -9.61
CA ARG A 82 10.45 -6.20 -10.54
C ARG A 82 9.97 -6.29 -11.99
N ASP A 83 9.26 -7.35 -12.34
CA ASP A 83 8.78 -7.58 -13.70
C ASP A 83 7.53 -6.75 -14.05
N THR A 84 6.63 -6.53 -13.08
CA THR A 84 5.32 -5.93 -13.33
C THR A 84 5.16 -4.49 -12.80
N ALA A 85 5.99 -4.08 -11.84
CA ALA A 85 5.86 -2.81 -11.11
C ALA A 85 4.47 -2.58 -10.47
N SER A 86 3.72 -3.66 -10.21
CA SER A 86 2.36 -3.62 -9.67
C SER A 86 2.18 -4.68 -8.59
N ILE A 87 1.78 -4.26 -7.39
CA ILE A 87 1.48 -5.19 -6.28
C ILE A 87 0.31 -6.11 -6.65
N THR A 88 -0.73 -5.57 -7.26
CA THR A 88 -1.89 -6.36 -7.71
C THR A 88 -1.49 -7.43 -8.71
N ALA A 89 -0.69 -7.08 -9.72
CA ALA A 89 -0.23 -8.05 -10.73
C ALA A 89 0.75 -9.07 -10.12
N ALA A 90 1.63 -8.66 -9.23
CA ALA A 90 2.56 -9.55 -8.55
C ALA A 90 1.83 -10.54 -7.63
N LEU A 91 0.81 -10.11 -6.90
CA LEU A 91 -0.05 -10.99 -6.11
C LEU A 91 -0.76 -12.02 -6.98
N ALA A 92 -1.31 -11.59 -8.11
CA ALA A 92 -1.94 -12.50 -9.07
C ALA A 92 -0.95 -13.56 -9.58
N ALA A 93 0.27 -13.17 -9.91
CA ALA A 93 1.34 -14.10 -10.32
C ALA A 93 1.73 -15.09 -9.22
N CYS A 94 1.51 -14.75 -7.95
CA CYS A 94 1.77 -15.61 -6.79
C CYS A 94 0.55 -16.40 -6.32
N GLY A 95 -0.52 -16.48 -7.13
CA GLY A 95 -1.72 -17.24 -6.80
C GLY A 95 -2.77 -16.51 -5.98
N VAL A 96 -2.67 -15.19 -5.85
CA VAL A 96 -3.67 -14.32 -5.22
C VAL A 96 -4.31 -13.43 -6.28
N PRO A 97 -5.35 -13.97 -7.00
CA PRO A 97 -5.92 -13.26 -8.17
C PRO A 97 -6.77 -12.05 -7.78
N ASP A 98 -7.25 -12.01 -6.54
CA ASP A 98 -8.06 -10.91 -6.02
C ASP A 98 -7.79 -10.72 -4.53
N TYR A 99 -8.07 -9.54 -4.01
CA TYR A 99 -8.04 -9.24 -2.59
C TYR A 99 -9.04 -8.14 -2.27
N THR A 100 -9.50 -8.12 -1.02
CA THR A 100 -10.44 -7.11 -0.53
C THR A 100 -9.90 -6.41 0.69
N ARG A 101 -10.29 -5.16 0.85
CA ARG A 101 -9.94 -4.36 2.02
C ARG A 101 -10.75 -4.82 3.22
N ALA A 102 -10.07 -5.33 4.25
CA ALA A 102 -10.69 -5.73 5.51
C ALA A 102 -10.86 -4.54 6.45
N SER A 103 -9.85 -3.66 6.51
CA SER A 103 -9.89 -2.47 7.35
C SER A 103 -9.02 -1.35 6.78
N THR A 104 -9.40 -0.11 7.09
CA THR A 104 -8.59 1.08 6.83
C THR A 104 -8.71 2.01 8.04
N ARG A 105 -7.56 2.45 8.55
CA ARG A 105 -7.48 3.40 9.66
C ARG A 105 -6.73 4.63 9.17
N LEU A 106 -7.31 5.81 9.39
CA LEU A 106 -6.77 7.09 8.92
C LEU A 106 -6.34 7.95 10.10
N THR A 107 -5.20 8.60 9.98
CA THR A 107 -4.68 9.54 10.98
C THR A 107 -4.00 10.69 10.29
N ALA A 108 -4.32 11.92 10.68
CA ALA A 108 -3.60 13.11 10.22
C ALA A 108 -2.23 13.17 10.89
N LYS A 109 -1.20 13.46 10.11
CA LYS A 109 0.18 13.59 10.55
C LYS A 109 0.84 14.81 9.92
N ALA A 110 1.91 15.29 10.54
CA ALA A 110 2.81 16.27 9.95
C ALA A 110 3.96 15.51 9.26
N ALA A 111 4.35 15.94 8.06
CA ALA A 111 5.43 15.31 7.32
C ALA A 111 6.77 15.51 8.04
N LYS A 112 7.41 14.40 8.41
CA LYS A 112 8.78 14.39 8.92
C LYS A 112 9.76 14.59 7.76
N PRO A 113 11.03 14.96 8.03
CA PRO A 113 11.99 15.36 6.99
C PRO A 113 12.11 14.40 5.82
N VAL A 114 12.25 13.10 6.08
CA VAL A 114 12.41 12.08 5.01
C VAL A 114 11.16 11.99 4.15
N LEU A 115 9.98 11.93 4.78
CA LEU A 115 8.70 11.86 4.06
C LEU A 115 8.44 13.14 3.26
N ALA A 116 8.73 14.30 3.81
CA ALA A 116 8.62 15.58 3.13
C ALA A 116 9.47 15.61 1.86
N LEU A 117 10.71 15.11 1.96
CA LEU A 117 11.60 15.02 0.81
C LEU A 117 11.05 14.05 -0.26
N GLN A 118 10.57 12.89 0.14
CA GLN A 118 10.00 11.89 -0.77
C GLN A 118 8.76 12.39 -1.50
N LEU A 119 7.96 13.23 -0.86
CA LEU A 119 6.70 13.73 -1.42
C LEU A 119 6.80 15.15 -2.01
N ASP A 120 8.01 15.73 -2.05
CA ASP A 120 8.18 17.12 -2.49
C ASP A 120 7.27 18.07 -1.70
N LEU A 121 7.27 17.96 -0.38
CA LEU A 121 6.51 18.79 0.54
C LEU A 121 7.45 19.56 1.46
N PRO A 122 7.02 20.71 1.98
CA PRO A 122 7.69 21.33 3.12
C PRO A 122 7.65 20.40 4.34
N GLU A 123 8.69 20.41 5.16
CA GLU A 123 8.69 19.73 6.44
C GLU A 123 7.53 20.26 7.31
N GLY A 124 6.79 19.36 7.94
CA GLY A 124 5.63 19.71 8.75
C GLY A 124 4.33 19.86 7.95
N ALA A 125 4.36 19.76 6.62
CA ALA A 125 3.15 19.79 5.79
C ALA A 125 2.18 18.67 6.20
N PRO A 126 0.85 18.87 6.09
CA PRO A 126 -0.13 17.85 6.45
C PRO A 126 -0.06 16.66 5.49
N VAL A 127 -0.05 15.47 6.07
CA VAL A 127 -0.18 14.20 5.35
C VAL A 127 -1.27 13.37 6.02
N LEU A 128 -1.94 12.54 5.24
CA LEU A 128 -2.92 11.60 5.75
C LEU A 128 -2.34 10.20 5.72
N ARG A 129 -2.16 9.60 6.89
CA ARG A 129 -1.62 8.25 7.05
C ARG A 129 -2.76 7.25 7.06
N SER A 130 -2.70 6.30 6.14
CA SER A 130 -3.61 5.16 6.07
C SER A 130 -2.89 3.90 6.51
N VAL A 131 -3.49 3.14 7.43
CA VAL A 131 -3.05 1.80 7.78
C VAL A 131 -4.17 0.84 7.38
N ALA A 132 -3.85 -0.10 6.49
CA ALA A 132 -4.86 -0.96 5.88
C ALA A 132 -4.43 -2.43 5.91
N ILE A 133 -5.42 -3.32 6.03
CA ILE A 133 -5.23 -4.76 5.90
C ILE A 133 -6.10 -5.24 4.75
N ASN A 134 -5.48 -5.99 3.83
CA ASN A 134 -6.16 -6.68 2.75
C ASN A 134 -6.18 -8.17 3.01
N HIS A 135 -7.29 -8.83 2.66
CA HIS A 135 -7.48 -10.26 2.74
C HIS A 135 -7.53 -10.89 1.36
N ASP A 136 -7.03 -12.12 1.27
CA ASP A 136 -7.18 -12.96 0.08
C ASP A 136 -8.64 -13.49 -0.03
N PRO A 137 -8.99 -14.23 -1.11
CA PRO A 137 -10.35 -14.77 -1.27
C PRO A 137 -10.79 -15.74 -0.17
N GLU A 138 -9.85 -16.38 0.55
CA GLU A 138 -10.13 -17.26 1.67
C GLU A 138 -10.23 -16.53 3.01
N GLY A 139 -10.13 -15.20 3.00
CA GLY A 139 -10.23 -14.39 4.21
C GLY A 139 -8.94 -14.30 5.04
N ARG A 140 -7.80 -14.76 4.50
CA ARG A 140 -6.51 -14.65 5.19
C ARG A 140 -5.87 -13.30 4.91
N PRO A 141 -5.27 -12.64 5.92
CA PRO A 141 -4.51 -11.41 5.68
C PRO A 141 -3.36 -11.66 4.68
N VAL A 142 -3.26 -10.82 3.67
CA VAL A 142 -2.25 -10.96 2.61
C VAL A 142 -1.38 -9.72 2.47
N GLU A 143 -1.85 -8.57 2.93
CA GLU A 143 -1.09 -7.32 2.91
C GLU A 143 -1.44 -6.46 4.11
N TYR A 144 -0.41 -5.96 4.78
CA TYR A 144 -0.47 -4.91 5.78
C TYR A 144 0.20 -3.68 5.20
N GLY A 145 -0.60 -2.69 4.80
CA GLY A 145 -0.14 -1.53 4.06
C GLY A 145 -0.21 -0.25 4.86
N ILE A 146 0.85 0.55 4.79
CA ILE A 146 0.86 1.91 5.32
C ILE A 146 1.10 2.85 4.14
N THR A 147 0.24 3.86 4.02
CA THR A 147 0.34 4.87 2.96
C THR A 147 0.27 6.25 3.57
N TRP A 148 1.18 7.12 3.19
CA TRP A 148 1.20 8.53 3.56
C TRP A 148 0.82 9.36 2.33
N PHE A 149 -0.39 9.88 2.31
CA PHE A 149 -0.88 10.73 1.23
C PHE A 149 -0.48 12.18 1.44
N ALA A 150 -0.02 12.84 0.38
CA ALA A 150 0.21 14.28 0.37
C ALA A 150 -1.14 15.00 0.56
N GLY A 151 -1.34 15.66 1.70
CA GLY A 151 -2.65 16.13 2.14
C GLY A 151 -3.28 17.19 1.25
N ASP A 152 -2.50 17.98 0.53
CA ASP A 152 -2.95 19.01 -0.40
C ASP A 152 -3.18 18.49 -1.84
N ARG A 153 -2.78 17.24 -2.13
CA ARG A 153 -2.84 16.65 -3.49
C ARG A 153 -3.82 15.50 -3.61
N VAL A 154 -4.30 14.98 -2.49
CA VAL A 154 -5.14 13.77 -2.45
C VAL A 154 -6.37 14.01 -1.59
N THR A 155 -7.53 13.74 -2.15
CA THR A 155 -8.80 13.65 -1.42
C THR A 155 -9.19 12.18 -1.31
N LEU A 156 -9.47 11.71 -0.11
CA LEU A 156 -9.98 10.36 0.13
C LEU A 156 -11.49 10.41 0.23
N THR A 157 -12.18 9.53 -0.48
CA THR A 157 -13.64 9.49 -0.54
C THR A 157 -14.16 8.15 0.00
N VAL A 158 -15.16 8.22 0.86
CA VAL A 158 -15.94 7.07 1.31
C VAL A 158 -17.38 7.28 0.82
N GLY A 159 -17.87 6.37 -0.03
CA GLY A 159 -19.19 6.46 -0.64
C GLY A 159 -20.14 5.36 -0.19
N PRO A 160 -21.45 5.51 -0.43
CA PRO A 160 -22.43 4.44 -0.19
C PRO A 160 -22.14 3.24 -1.10
N GLY A 161 -22.22 2.02 -0.54
CA GLY A 161 -21.89 0.77 -1.26
C GLY A 161 -20.43 0.33 -1.15
N GLU A 162 -19.56 1.16 -0.60
CA GLU A 162 -18.14 0.83 -0.35
C GLU A 162 -17.90 0.37 1.09
N THR A 163 -18.90 0.45 1.93
CA THR A 163 -18.89 0.09 3.36
C THR A 163 -19.58 -1.23 3.67
N GLY A 164 -19.76 -2.07 2.69
CA GLY A 164 -20.41 -3.38 2.85
C GLY A 164 -19.41 -4.53 2.95
#